data_fbe1acb4d3e915d8781a2d7e361e4f19
#
_entry.id   fbe1acb4d3e915d8781a2d7e361e4f19
#
_cell.length_a   1.000
_cell.length_b   1.000
_cell.length_c   1.000
_cell.angle_alpha   90.00
_cell.angle_beta   90.00
_cell.angle_gamma   90.00
#
_symmetry.space_group_name_H-M   'P 1'
#
loop_
_entity.id
_entity.type
_entity.pdbx_description
1 polymer ?
#
loop_
_entity_poly.entity_id
_entity_poly.type
_entity_poly.pdbx_seq_one_letter_code
_entity_poly.pdbx_strand_id
1 'polypeptide(L)'
;MQKKEFVKIKLEEDISLHDGIEILDENDVIFSNVITCIKDERKNIVNETIKKGNYVWLGDVKKKVKIGDNVFKTSDYGMNKKLKEYYTKSLRKRNIDISIDIKKGNKLSVRTLNLIKNIFVNLDYMPDIAK
;
A
#
# COMPACT_ATOMS: atom_id res chain seq x y z
N MET A 1 4.53 -28.03 -2.66
CA MET A 1 5.04 -28.85 -3.79
C MET A 1 5.35 -27.94 -4.96
N GLN A 2 6.55 -28.05 -5.53
CA GLN A 2 6.97 -27.25 -6.69
C GLN A 2 7.00 -28.11 -7.96
N LYS A 3 6.43 -27.60 -9.05
CA LYS A 3 6.57 -28.19 -10.39
C LYS A 3 6.98 -27.13 -11.39
N LYS A 4 8.17 -27.26 -11.98
CA LYS A 4 8.79 -26.21 -12.81
C LYS A 4 8.86 -24.88 -12.04
N GLU A 5 8.20 -23.83 -12.55
CA GLU A 5 8.14 -22.50 -11.92
C GLU A 5 6.86 -22.26 -11.10
N PHE A 6 6.13 -23.32 -10.74
CA PHE A 6 4.88 -23.24 -9.96
C PHE A 6 5.03 -23.86 -8.59
N VAL A 7 4.55 -23.18 -7.58
CA VAL A 7 4.49 -23.65 -6.19
C VAL A 7 3.03 -23.84 -5.78
N LYS A 8 2.68 -25.01 -5.25
CA LYS A 8 1.35 -25.28 -4.69
C LYS A 8 1.34 -24.88 -3.22
N ILE A 9 0.43 -24.00 -2.85
CA ILE A 9 0.23 -23.57 -1.47
C ILE A 9 -1.23 -23.71 -1.06
N LYS A 10 -1.47 -23.82 0.25
CA LYS A 10 -2.79 -23.66 0.86
C LYS A 10 -2.91 -22.22 1.35
N LEU A 11 -3.99 -21.55 1.01
CA LEU A 11 -4.20 -20.16 1.37
C LEU A 11 -4.72 -20.03 2.81
N GLU A 12 -4.04 -19.23 3.61
CA GLU A 12 -4.52 -18.78 4.93
C GLU A 12 -5.20 -17.40 4.86
N GLU A 13 -4.97 -16.67 3.76
CA GLU A 13 -5.61 -15.39 3.44
C GLU A 13 -6.06 -15.36 1.97
N ASP A 14 -6.90 -14.38 1.63
CA ASP A 14 -7.32 -14.15 0.26
C ASP A 14 -6.14 -13.67 -0.59
N ILE A 15 -6.04 -14.15 -1.82
CA ILE A 15 -4.95 -13.80 -2.73
C ILE A 15 -5.47 -13.36 -4.09
N SER A 16 -4.81 -12.39 -4.69
CA SER A 16 -5.15 -11.83 -6.00
C SER A 16 -3.90 -11.68 -6.88
N LEU A 17 -4.11 -11.56 -8.18
CA LEU A 17 -3.03 -11.13 -9.08
C LEU A 17 -2.48 -9.77 -8.63
N HIS A 18 -1.19 -9.60 -8.79
CA HIS A 18 -0.41 -8.43 -8.40
C HIS A 18 -0.23 -8.22 -6.88
N ASP A 19 -0.72 -9.14 -6.03
CA ASP A 19 -0.30 -9.15 -4.63
C ASP A 19 1.19 -9.48 -4.53
N GLY A 20 1.88 -8.88 -3.57
CA GLY A 20 3.27 -9.22 -3.27
C GLY A 20 3.36 -10.43 -2.36
N ILE A 21 4.32 -11.30 -2.63
CA ILE A 21 4.63 -12.45 -1.78
C ILE A 21 6.11 -12.58 -1.50
N GLU A 22 6.41 -13.14 -0.35
CA GLU A 22 7.74 -13.61 0.03
C GLU A 22 7.69 -15.06 0.47
N ILE A 23 8.72 -15.80 0.09
CA ILE A 23 8.93 -17.20 0.52
C ILE A 23 10.21 -17.26 1.35
N LEU A 24 10.11 -17.81 2.55
CA LEU A 24 11.21 -17.93 3.50
C LEU A 24 11.56 -19.40 3.72
N ASP A 25 12.86 -19.72 3.64
CA ASP A 25 13.44 -20.96 4.11
C ASP A 25 14.04 -20.66 5.50
N GLU A 26 13.50 -21.28 6.55
CA GLU A 26 13.80 -20.97 7.95
C GLU A 26 13.56 -19.49 8.27
N ASN A 27 14.57 -18.63 8.19
CA ASN A 27 14.45 -17.18 8.44
C ASN A 27 14.95 -16.32 7.27
N ASP A 28 15.43 -16.94 6.19
CA ASP A 28 15.96 -16.21 5.05
C ASP A 28 14.94 -16.10 3.92
N VAL A 29 14.79 -14.88 3.37
CA VAL A 29 13.98 -14.66 2.18
C VAL A 29 14.66 -15.26 0.97
N ILE A 30 14.10 -16.38 0.48
CA ILE A 30 14.62 -17.05 -0.71
C ILE A 30 13.98 -16.56 -2.00
N PHE A 31 12.78 -15.99 -1.90
CA PHE A 31 12.06 -15.45 -3.04
C PHE A 31 11.13 -14.30 -2.61
N SER A 32 11.14 -13.20 -3.33
CA SER A 32 10.22 -12.06 -3.15
C SER A 32 9.82 -11.55 -4.53
N ASN A 33 8.53 -11.49 -4.82
CA ASN A 33 8.03 -10.98 -6.09
C ASN A 33 6.52 -10.66 -6.01
N VAL A 34 6.03 -10.06 -7.08
CA VAL A 34 4.60 -9.85 -7.34
C VAL A 34 4.04 -11.07 -8.08
N ILE A 35 2.85 -11.49 -7.71
CA ILE A 35 2.16 -12.61 -8.35
C ILE A 35 1.71 -12.22 -9.75
N THR A 36 2.21 -12.90 -10.75
CA THR A 36 1.88 -12.70 -12.17
C THR A 36 0.93 -13.76 -12.71
N CYS A 37 0.88 -14.94 -12.09
CA CYS A 37 0.03 -16.04 -12.51
C CYS A 37 -0.45 -16.85 -11.32
N ILE A 38 -1.77 -17.07 -11.25
CA ILE A 38 -2.42 -17.98 -10.29
C ILE A 38 -3.18 -19.04 -11.06
N LYS A 39 -3.07 -20.28 -10.62
CA LYS A 39 -3.89 -21.39 -11.12
C LYS A 39 -4.64 -22.05 -9.96
N ASP A 40 -5.87 -22.49 -10.22
CA ASP A 40 -6.65 -23.30 -9.31
C ASP A 40 -6.07 -24.72 -9.16
N GLU A 41 -6.69 -25.54 -8.34
CA GLU A 41 -6.28 -26.95 -8.17
C GLU A 41 -6.37 -27.76 -9.47
N ARG A 42 -7.29 -27.39 -10.37
CA ARG A 42 -7.47 -27.99 -11.69
C ARG A 42 -6.49 -27.45 -12.73
N LYS A 43 -5.58 -26.54 -12.32
CA LYS A 43 -4.58 -25.85 -13.14
C LYS A 43 -5.17 -24.86 -14.16
N ASN A 44 -6.40 -24.43 -13.99
CA ASN A 44 -6.96 -23.34 -14.78
C ASN A 44 -6.40 -22.01 -14.28
N ILE A 45 -6.10 -21.09 -15.19
CA ILE A 45 -5.67 -19.74 -14.85
C ILE A 45 -6.85 -18.99 -14.22
N VAL A 46 -6.61 -18.35 -13.10
CA VAL A 46 -7.61 -17.57 -12.36
C VAL A 46 -7.14 -16.12 -12.29
N ASN A 47 -8.01 -15.20 -12.70
CA ASN A 47 -7.76 -13.76 -12.67
C ASN A 47 -8.51 -13.06 -11.54
N GLU A 48 -9.38 -13.78 -10.83
CA GLU A 48 -10.16 -13.27 -9.72
C GLU A 48 -9.47 -13.55 -8.38
N THR A 49 -9.95 -12.87 -7.32
CA THR A 49 -9.48 -13.13 -5.96
C THR A 49 -9.87 -14.52 -5.50
N ILE A 50 -8.91 -15.32 -5.09
CA ILE A 50 -9.15 -16.64 -4.52
C ILE A 50 -9.19 -16.52 -3.00
N LYS A 51 -10.24 -17.09 -2.42
CA LYS A 51 -10.50 -17.04 -0.99
C LYS A 51 -9.60 -17.99 -0.19
N LYS A 52 -9.34 -17.62 1.05
CA LYS A 52 -8.63 -18.48 2.01
C LYS A 52 -9.25 -19.89 2.09
N GLY A 53 -8.43 -20.85 2.44
CA GLY A 53 -8.81 -22.26 2.57
C GLY A 53 -8.64 -23.09 1.29
N ASN A 54 -8.52 -22.43 0.13
CA ASN A 54 -8.28 -23.11 -1.15
C ASN A 54 -6.78 -23.40 -1.38
N TYR A 55 -6.52 -24.39 -2.23
CA TYR A 55 -5.17 -24.66 -2.74
C TYR A 55 -5.01 -23.98 -4.10
N VAL A 56 -3.86 -23.35 -4.29
CA VAL A 56 -3.51 -22.66 -5.53
C VAL A 56 -2.09 -22.98 -5.98
N TRP A 57 -1.81 -22.78 -7.26
CA TRP A 57 -0.50 -22.81 -7.83
C TRP A 57 -0.08 -21.38 -8.18
N LEU A 58 0.97 -20.87 -7.53
CA LEU A 58 1.58 -19.59 -7.84
C LEU A 58 2.69 -19.78 -8.85
N GLY A 59 2.64 -19.00 -9.93
CA GLY A 59 3.62 -19.05 -11.02
C GLY A 59 4.81 -18.13 -10.80
N ASP A 60 5.79 -18.25 -11.72
CA ASP A 60 7.01 -17.43 -11.78
C ASP A 60 7.95 -17.56 -10.57
N VAL A 61 7.82 -18.63 -9.79
CA VAL A 61 8.73 -18.92 -8.67
C VAL A 61 9.97 -19.63 -9.20
N LYS A 62 10.99 -18.86 -9.56
CA LYS A 62 12.23 -19.35 -10.18
C LYS A 62 13.21 -19.99 -9.18
N LYS A 63 13.00 -19.80 -7.90
CA LYS A 63 13.82 -20.39 -6.83
C LYS A 63 13.28 -21.76 -6.44
N LYS A 64 14.18 -22.60 -5.94
CA LYS A 64 13.79 -23.92 -5.43
C LYS A 64 13.14 -23.76 -4.05
N VAL A 65 11.90 -24.21 -3.93
CA VAL A 65 11.09 -24.13 -2.70
C VAL A 65 10.88 -25.55 -2.18
N LYS A 66 10.99 -25.71 -0.86
CA LYS A 66 10.82 -26.98 -0.15
C LYS A 66 9.44 -27.03 0.53
N ILE A 67 9.00 -28.22 0.88
CA ILE A 67 7.84 -28.39 1.76
C ILE A 67 8.26 -27.98 3.16
N GLY A 68 7.48 -27.05 3.75
CA GLY A 68 7.78 -26.46 5.06
C GLY A 68 8.25 -25.02 4.99
N ASP A 69 8.65 -24.51 3.82
CA ASP A 69 8.95 -23.10 3.64
C ASP A 69 7.68 -22.27 3.85
N ASN A 70 7.83 -21.13 4.50
CA ASN A 70 6.73 -20.23 4.78
C ASN A 70 6.49 -19.25 3.62
N VAL A 71 5.23 -18.99 3.30
CA VAL A 71 4.83 -18.03 2.28
C VAL A 71 4.03 -16.90 2.93
N PHE A 72 4.50 -15.68 2.78
CA PHE A 72 3.85 -14.48 3.33
C PHE A 72 3.34 -13.57 2.22
N LYS A 73 2.17 -13.00 2.45
CA LYS A 73 1.65 -11.90 1.63
C LYS A 73 2.23 -10.58 2.15
N THR A 74 3.01 -9.89 1.34
CA THR A 74 3.71 -8.65 1.74
C THR A 74 2.98 -7.39 1.28
N SER A 75 2.15 -7.49 0.26
CA SER A 75 1.31 -6.38 -0.18
C SER A 75 0.00 -6.85 -0.80
N ASP A 76 -1.04 -6.06 -0.60
CA ASP A 76 -2.37 -6.27 -1.17
C ASP A 76 -2.61 -5.24 -2.29
N TYR A 77 -2.67 -5.72 -3.53
CA TYR A 77 -2.87 -4.87 -4.71
C TYR A 77 -4.23 -4.18 -4.69
N GLY A 78 -5.29 -4.89 -4.31
CA GLY A 78 -6.65 -4.35 -4.27
C GLY A 78 -6.78 -3.23 -3.22
N MET A 79 -6.20 -3.42 -2.04
CA MET A 79 -6.16 -2.40 -0.99
C MET A 79 -5.33 -1.19 -1.42
N ASN A 80 -4.14 -1.41 -1.96
CA ASN A 80 -3.25 -0.35 -2.43
C ASN A 80 -3.90 0.48 -3.55
N LYS A 81 -4.62 -0.16 -4.47
CA LYS A 81 -5.38 0.52 -5.52
C LYS A 81 -6.48 1.42 -4.94
N LYS A 82 -7.27 0.91 -3.99
CA LYS A 82 -8.30 1.70 -3.30
C LYS A 82 -7.69 2.89 -2.55
N LEU A 83 -6.62 2.67 -1.78
CA LEU A 83 -5.92 3.75 -1.07
C LEU A 83 -5.43 4.83 -2.04
N LYS A 84 -4.83 4.43 -3.16
CA LYS A 84 -4.38 5.38 -4.18
C LYS A 84 -5.53 6.22 -4.74
N GLU A 85 -6.70 5.62 -4.96
CA GLU A 85 -7.90 6.36 -5.38
C GLU A 85 -8.36 7.37 -4.32
N TYR A 86 -8.27 7.04 -3.03
CA TYR A 86 -8.60 7.99 -1.94
C TYR A 86 -7.65 9.19 -1.92
N TYR A 87 -6.35 8.98 -2.15
CA TYR A 87 -5.38 10.08 -2.20
C TYR A 87 -5.56 10.96 -3.45
N THR A 88 -5.88 10.37 -4.59
CA THR A 88 -5.98 11.11 -5.85
C THR A 88 -7.31 11.85 -6.00
N LYS A 89 -8.41 11.29 -5.50
CA LYS A 89 -9.74 11.88 -5.64
C LYS A 89 -10.07 12.98 -4.62
N SER A 90 -9.21 13.17 -3.60
CA SER A 90 -9.37 14.24 -2.59
C SER A 90 -10.83 14.38 -2.09
N LEU A 91 -11.43 13.25 -1.70
CA LEU A 91 -12.87 13.12 -1.43
C LEU A 91 -13.38 13.94 -0.22
N ARG A 92 -12.49 14.50 0.58
CA ARG A 92 -12.84 15.26 1.78
C ARG A 92 -12.12 16.61 1.78
N LYS A 93 -12.56 17.50 0.89
CA LYS A 93 -12.18 18.91 0.96
C LYS A 93 -13.21 19.66 1.78
N ARG A 94 -12.76 20.49 2.71
CA ARG A 94 -13.55 21.51 3.37
C ARG A 94 -12.98 22.86 2.99
N ASN A 95 -13.84 23.78 2.65
CA ASN A 95 -13.43 25.18 2.53
C ASN A 95 -13.11 25.68 3.93
N ILE A 96 -11.95 26.27 4.07
CA ILE A 96 -11.51 26.93 5.29
C ILE A 96 -11.20 28.38 4.96
N ASP A 97 -11.62 29.28 5.82
CA ASP A 97 -11.20 30.67 5.76
C ASP A 97 -9.91 30.81 6.57
N ILE A 98 -8.93 31.48 6.01
CA ILE A 98 -7.67 31.76 6.67
C ILE A 98 -7.49 33.28 6.77
N SER A 99 -6.95 33.72 7.90
CA SER A 99 -6.48 35.09 8.08
C SER A 99 -4.96 35.09 8.16
N ILE A 100 -4.35 35.98 7.41
CA ILE A 100 -2.88 36.16 7.39
C ILE A 100 -2.58 37.57 7.88
N ASP A 101 -1.84 37.68 8.96
CA ASP A 101 -1.36 38.94 9.51
C ASP A 101 0.10 39.15 9.10
N ILE A 102 0.29 40.25 8.34
CA ILE A 102 1.64 40.68 7.87
C ILE A 102 1.90 42.07 8.41
N LYS A 103 2.83 42.17 9.37
CA LYS A 103 3.23 43.47 9.95
C LYS A 103 4.76 43.55 9.98
N LYS A 104 5.29 44.72 9.61
CA LYS A 104 6.74 44.98 9.68
C LYS A 104 7.23 44.76 11.11
N GLY A 105 8.33 44.03 11.25
CA GLY A 105 8.98 43.73 12.54
C GLY A 105 8.30 42.63 13.36
N ASN A 106 7.22 42.03 12.86
CA ASN A 106 6.55 40.90 13.50
C ASN A 106 6.65 39.65 12.62
N LYS A 107 6.66 38.49 13.26
CA LYS A 107 6.60 37.22 12.54
C LYS A 107 5.29 37.10 11.77
N LEU A 108 5.35 36.53 10.57
CA LEU A 108 4.18 36.20 9.77
C LEU A 108 3.31 35.22 10.54
N SER A 109 2.03 35.55 10.73
CA SER A 109 1.09 34.68 11.41
C SER A 109 -0.10 34.32 10.52
N VAL A 110 -0.49 33.02 10.59
CA VAL A 110 -1.62 32.47 9.87
C VAL A 110 -2.55 31.80 10.86
N ARG A 111 -3.83 32.11 10.80
CA ARG A 111 -4.87 31.45 11.61
C ARG A 111 -6.04 31.01 10.77
N THR A 112 -6.66 29.91 11.16
CA THR A 112 -7.89 29.43 10.54
C THR A 112 -9.09 30.05 11.21
N LEU A 113 -10.09 30.37 10.39
CA LEU A 113 -11.39 30.85 10.83
C LEU A 113 -12.43 29.74 10.61
N ASN A 114 -13.53 29.80 11.35
CA ASN A 114 -14.72 28.93 11.17
C ASN A 114 -14.42 27.40 11.36
N LEU A 115 -13.42 27.04 12.13
CA LEU A 115 -13.20 25.66 12.57
C LEU A 115 -13.59 25.51 14.05
N ILE A 116 -13.97 24.27 14.44
CA ILE A 116 -14.25 23.90 15.84
C ILE A 116 -13.02 24.16 16.73
N LYS A 117 -11.81 23.96 16.16
CA LYS A 117 -10.52 24.33 16.76
C LYS A 117 -9.82 25.31 15.83
N ASN A 118 -9.55 26.50 16.30
CA ASN A 118 -8.71 27.45 15.58
C ASN A 118 -7.27 26.95 15.58
N ILE A 119 -6.66 26.86 14.41
CA ILE A 119 -5.25 26.54 14.25
C ILE A 119 -4.50 27.84 14.05
N PHE A 120 -3.46 28.06 14.86
CA PHE A 120 -2.61 29.24 14.81
C PHE A 120 -1.17 28.81 14.52
N VAL A 121 -0.56 29.38 13.48
CA VAL A 121 0.82 29.09 13.08
C VAL A 121 1.59 30.38 12.95
N ASN A 122 2.71 30.50 13.66
CA ASN A 122 3.69 31.54 13.47
C ASN A 122 4.82 31.01 12.58
N LEU A 123 5.12 31.70 11.50
CA LEU A 123 6.24 31.36 10.64
C LEU A 123 7.48 32.14 11.09
N ASP A 124 8.63 31.51 11.04
CA ASP A 124 9.93 32.14 11.37
C ASP A 124 10.44 33.09 10.27
N TYR A 125 9.51 33.71 9.57
CA TYR A 125 9.77 34.66 8.52
C TYR A 125 9.28 36.05 8.94
N MET A 126 10.18 37.02 8.89
CA MET A 126 9.82 38.44 9.04
C MET A 126 9.79 39.09 7.67
N PRO A 127 8.63 39.65 7.25
CA PRO A 127 8.55 40.33 5.97
C PRO A 127 9.38 41.61 5.99
N ASP A 128 10.22 41.78 4.95
CA ASP A 128 10.92 43.02 4.68
C ASP A 128 9.99 44.06 4.05
N ILE A 129 10.47 45.31 4.03
CA ILE A 129 9.77 46.37 3.31
C ILE A 129 9.83 46.05 1.82
N ALA A 130 8.68 46.04 1.16
CA ALA A 130 8.64 46.06 -0.30
C ALA A 130 9.35 47.31 -0.80
N LYS A 131 10.36 47.12 -1.56
CA LYS A 131 11.08 48.23 -2.24
C LYS A 131 10.32 48.63 -3.49
#